data_c9167b18b0086d766fcfb9d6ed929349
#
_entry.id   c9167b18b0086d766fcfb9d6ed929349
#
_cell.length_a   1.000
_cell.length_b   1.000
_cell.length_c   1.000
_cell.angle_alpha   90.00
_cell.angle_beta   90.00
_cell.angle_gamma   90.00
#
_symmetry.space_group_name_H-M   'P 1'
#
loop_
_entity.id
_entity.type
_entity.pdbx_description
1 polymer ?
#
loop_
_entity_poly.entity_id
_entity_poly.type
_entity_poly.pdbx_seq_one_letter_code
_entity_poly.pdbx_strand_id
1 'polypeptide(L)'
;MKDYAKGNLENVLAPSRTSWSCMMRYAQDSVVERLEHRLLAMAPQLPMANLERMNAVRYAPGEYFNEHHDGKFRPLTIFVYLNDLEEDDDAGDTYFPYLGLSFRPRRGTALVWPNSVNGAEDGRVLHAGRAPKLGVKYGVNCFFNVNPMRHMRPDLQEYSLEGSTKVDVRSLGSSENDGKLVAYQLCMAPKLVAVKSFLSDEEVNHFLGLASHAREAPVSGAFCGATQTLRILSQEETETVAEVEARLAATSGLPLGHLAPLRIVRTASDRGLSNRGCGPKSVYVCLSETDEVFFYRLGLRLKMRRGDALLWPNVEWKGEDPIEDLRTVRLHLPAGPSDEQRALGLDAFFHDTDIRTQQKLRTFQRESQAA
;
A
#
# COMPACT_ATOMS: atom_id res chain seq x y z
N MET A 1 26.54 18.56 -5.76
CA MET A 1 25.83 17.37 -5.25
C MET A 1 25.34 17.75 -3.86
N LYS A 2 24.04 18.02 -3.72
CA LYS A 2 23.49 18.49 -2.45
C LYS A 2 23.05 17.33 -1.59
N ASP A 3 23.35 17.49 -0.32
CA ASP A 3 23.06 16.56 0.75
C ASP A 3 21.55 16.56 1.04
N TYR A 4 20.85 15.55 0.53
CA TYR A 4 19.40 15.38 0.71
C TYR A 4 19.00 14.99 2.15
N ALA A 5 19.98 14.91 3.06
CA ALA A 5 19.75 14.48 4.45
C ALA A 5 19.20 15.61 5.36
N LYS A 6 19.18 16.86 4.94
CA LYS A 6 18.87 18.01 5.81
C LYS A 6 17.59 18.77 5.51
N GLY A 7 16.62 18.20 4.83
CA GLY A 7 15.24 18.71 4.85
C GLY A 7 14.96 20.19 4.52
N ASN A 8 15.94 20.97 4.10
CA ASN A 8 15.75 22.37 3.76
C ASN A 8 15.48 22.51 2.26
N LEU A 9 14.24 22.87 1.95
CA LEU A 9 13.78 23.30 0.63
C LEU A 9 14.34 24.71 0.30
N GLU A 10 15.64 24.85 0.17
CA GLU A 10 16.21 26.06 -0.41
C GLU A 10 16.13 25.96 -1.93
N ASN A 11 15.45 26.93 -2.55
CA ASN A 11 15.45 27.13 -3.99
C ASN A 11 16.85 27.47 -4.47
N VAL A 12 17.59 26.47 -4.96
CA VAL A 12 18.90 26.70 -5.55
C VAL A 12 18.76 26.72 -7.06
N LEU A 13 18.90 27.89 -7.63
CA LEU A 13 19.14 28.07 -9.06
C LEU A 13 20.50 27.45 -9.40
N ALA A 14 20.47 26.29 -10.07
CA ALA A 14 21.68 25.72 -10.65
C ALA A 14 21.78 26.18 -12.11
N PRO A 15 22.93 26.67 -12.58
CA PRO A 15 23.10 27.10 -13.99
C PRO A 15 22.78 25.98 -15.01
N SER A 16 22.90 24.72 -14.58
CA SER A 16 22.60 23.56 -15.43
C SER A 16 21.11 23.23 -15.51
N ARG A 17 20.27 23.77 -14.60
CA ARG A 17 18.85 23.46 -14.52
C ARG A 17 18.06 24.61 -13.92
N THR A 18 17.09 25.11 -14.68
CA THR A 18 16.20 26.20 -14.25
C THR A 18 14.78 25.70 -13.95
N SER A 19 14.46 24.46 -14.32
CA SER A 19 13.15 23.84 -14.08
C SER A 19 12.87 23.59 -12.59
N TRP A 20 11.59 23.59 -12.24
CA TRP A 20 11.13 23.25 -10.90
C TRP A 20 10.96 21.74 -10.73
N SER A 21 11.22 21.23 -9.56
CA SER A 21 10.94 19.82 -9.24
C SER A 21 10.37 19.68 -7.83
N CYS A 22 9.43 18.74 -7.69
CA CYS A 22 8.81 18.37 -6.44
C CYS A 22 8.94 16.87 -6.24
N MET A 23 9.60 16.47 -5.15
CA MET A 23 9.79 15.08 -4.81
C MET A 23 8.51 14.53 -4.14
N MET A 24 7.95 13.48 -4.69
CA MET A 24 6.80 12.76 -4.13
C MET A 24 7.27 11.76 -3.07
N ARG A 25 6.44 11.54 -2.05
CA ARG A 25 6.67 10.44 -1.11
C ARG A 25 6.27 9.13 -1.77
N TYR A 26 6.89 8.03 -1.36
CA TYR A 26 6.48 6.70 -1.80
C TYR A 26 5.01 6.47 -1.49
N ALA A 27 4.26 6.02 -2.50
CA ALA A 27 2.83 5.74 -2.38
C ALA A 27 2.05 6.81 -1.58
N GLN A 28 2.36 8.11 -1.79
CA GLN A 28 1.75 9.20 -1.02
C GLN A 28 0.23 9.27 -1.16
N ASP A 29 -0.29 8.76 -2.27
CA ASP A 29 -1.72 8.59 -2.56
C ASP A 29 -1.91 7.45 -3.57
N SER A 30 -3.15 7.07 -3.82
CA SER A 30 -3.49 5.96 -4.72
C SER A 30 -3.08 6.18 -6.19
N VAL A 31 -2.91 7.43 -6.62
CA VAL A 31 -2.47 7.75 -8.00
C VAL A 31 -0.97 7.48 -8.14
N VAL A 32 -0.19 8.00 -7.19
CA VAL A 32 1.27 7.79 -7.13
C VAL A 32 1.58 6.30 -7.01
N GLU A 33 0.87 5.59 -6.16
CA GLU A 33 1.03 4.15 -5.97
C GLU A 33 0.76 3.37 -7.25
N ARG A 34 -0.37 3.62 -7.94
CA ARG A 34 -0.65 2.97 -9.22
C ARG A 34 0.41 3.27 -10.29
N LEU A 35 0.96 4.49 -10.27
CA LEU A 35 2.06 4.83 -11.17
C LEU A 35 3.31 4.00 -10.82
N GLU A 36 3.68 3.89 -9.55
CA GLU A 36 4.81 3.07 -9.11
C GLU A 36 4.69 1.60 -9.56
N HIS A 37 3.49 1.01 -9.44
CA HIS A 37 3.24 -0.35 -9.92
C HIS A 37 3.33 -0.46 -11.46
N ARG A 38 2.87 0.54 -12.21
CA ARG A 38 3.03 0.56 -13.67
C ARG A 38 4.50 0.66 -14.08
N LEU A 39 5.28 1.48 -13.36
CA LEU A 39 6.72 1.59 -13.58
C LEU A 39 7.43 0.26 -13.35
N LEU A 40 7.06 -0.44 -12.28
CA LEU A 40 7.59 -1.77 -11.98
C LEU A 40 7.22 -2.78 -13.08
N ALA A 41 6.01 -2.74 -13.60
CA ALA A 41 5.59 -3.60 -14.71
C ALA A 41 6.40 -3.35 -16.00
N MET A 42 6.90 -2.11 -16.21
CA MET A 42 7.79 -1.76 -17.32
C MET A 42 9.26 -2.17 -17.08
N ALA A 43 9.62 -2.48 -15.84
CA ALA A 43 10.97 -2.87 -15.41
C ALA A 43 10.94 -4.15 -14.55
N PRO A 44 10.39 -5.27 -15.07
CA PRO A 44 10.11 -6.47 -14.27
C PRO A 44 11.38 -7.14 -13.69
N GLN A 45 12.54 -6.83 -14.23
CA GLN A 45 13.84 -7.31 -13.74
C GLN A 45 14.37 -6.50 -12.55
N LEU A 46 13.75 -5.36 -12.21
CA LEU A 46 14.18 -4.48 -11.11
C LEU A 46 13.19 -4.54 -9.95
N PRO A 47 13.68 -4.72 -8.71
CA PRO A 47 12.80 -4.75 -7.55
C PRO A 47 12.15 -3.38 -7.28
N MET A 48 10.95 -3.35 -6.73
CA MET A 48 10.30 -2.12 -6.25
C MET A 48 11.17 -1.36 -5.24
N ALA A 49 11.98 -2.08 -4.46
CA ALA A 49 12.92 -1.48 -3.52
C ALA A 49 13.91 -0.52 -4.18
N ASN A 50 14.23 -0.74 -5.45
CA ASN A 50 15.20 0.05 -6.20
C ASN A 50 14.58 1.29 -6.84
N LEU A 51 13.26 1.42 -6.88
CA LEU A 51 12.59 2.63 -7.39
C LEU A 51 12.82 3.78 -6.41
N GLU A 52 13.47 4.85 -6.89
CA GLU A 52 13.67 6.09 -6.13
C GLU A 52 12.33 6.84 -5.95
N ARG A 53 12.31 7.82 -5.06
CA ARG A 53 11.17 8.74 -4.97
C ARG A 53 11.02 9.46 -6.30
N MET A 54 9.83 9.39 -6.87
CA MET A 54 9.54 10.07 -8.13
C MET A 54 9.60 11.58 -7.96
N ASN A 55 10.07 12.28 -9.00
CA ASN A 55 10.12 13.73 -9.06
C ASN A 55 9.17 14.26 -10.13
N ALA A 56 8.11 14.95 -9.71
CA ALA A 56 7.34 15.76 -10.63
C ALA A 56 8.17 16.99 -11.02
N VAL A 57 8.24 17.27 -12.32
CA VAL A 57 9.01 18.39 -12.88
C VAL A 57 8.11 19.32 -13.70
N ARG A 58 8.42 20.60 -13.63
CA ARG A 58 7.74 21.65 -14.40
C ARG A 58 8.78 22.51 -15.11
N TYR A 59 8.56 22.74 -16.38
CA TYR A 59 9.32 23.65 -17.21
C TYR A 59 8.38 24.72 -17.74
N ALA A 60 8.52 25.95 -17.29
CA ALA A 60 7.89 27.12 -17.91
C ALA A 60 8.63 27.54 -19.19
N PRO A 61 8.07 28.42 -20.03
CA PRO A 61 8.76 28.97 -21.17
C PRO A 61 10.15 29.50 -20.81
N GLY A 62 11.17 29.03 -21.53
CA GLY A 62 12.56 29.34 -21.28
C GLY A 62 13.26 28.54 -20.17
N GLU A 63 12.54 27.76 -19.38
CA GLU A 63 13.14 26.86 -18.37
C GLU A 63 13.65 25.58 -19.02
N TYR A 64 14.81 25.12 -18.63
CA TYR A 64 15.50 23.97 -19.23
C TYR A 64 16.24 23.12 -18.20
N PHE A 65 16.68 21.97 -18.66
CA PHE A 65 17.71 21.16 -18.00
C PHE A 65 18.75 20.81 -19.07
N ASN A 66 19.98 21.31 -18.89
CA ASN A 66 21.09 21.10 -19.82
C ASN A 66 21.41 19.63 -20.02
N GLU A 67 22.21 19.33 -21.00
CA GLU A 67 22.72 18.01 -21.25
C GLU A 67 23.36 17.41 -20.01
N HIS A 68 22.87 16.24 -19.64
CA HIS A 68 23.32 15.50 -18.45
C HIS A 68 23.10 14.02 -18.64
N HIS A 69 23.75 13.26 -17.78
CA HIS A 69 23.55 11.84 -17.62
C HIS A 69 22.93 11.56 -16.25
N ASP A 70 21.99 10.63 -16.16
CA ASP A 70 21.33 10.31 -14.87
C ASP A 70 22.23 9.50 -13.92
N GLY A 71 23.36 9.01 -14.41
CA GLY A 71 24.38 8.30 -13.66
C GLY A 71 24.24 6.78 -13.73
N LYS A 72 25.38 6.07 -13.77
CA LYS A 72 25.43 4.59 -13.84
C LYS A 72 24.80 3.89 -12.63
N PHE A 73 24.66 4.57 -11.50
CA PHE A 73 24.00 4.06 -10.31
C PHE A 73 22.46 4.02 -10.45
N ARG A 74 21.93 4.56 -11.55
CA ARG A 74 20.53 4.46 -11.99
C ARG A 74 20.48 3.67 -13.28
N PRO A 75 20.48 2.34 -13.24
CA PRO A 75 20.51 1.51 -14.46
C PRO A 75 19.38 1.80 -15.42
N LEU A 76 18.26 2.33 -14.93
CA LEU A 76 17.08 2.64 -15.75
C LEU A 76 16.47 3.97 -15.34
N THR A 77 16.14 4.78 -16.35
CA THR A 77 15.27 5.97 -16.22
C THR A 77 13.98 5.75 -16.99
N ILE A 78 12.87 6.16 -16.40
CA ILE A 78 11.57 6.27 -17.04
C ILE A 78 11.10 7.70 -16.84
N PHE A 79 10.83 8.42 -17.94
CA PHE A 79 10.30 9.77 -17.92
C PHE A 79 8.88 9.79 -18.47
N VAL A 80 7.90 10.20 -17.66
CA VAL A 80 6.50 10.22 -18.03
C VAL A 80 6.05 11.66 -18.28
N TYR A 81 5.49 11.93 -19.46
CA TYR A 81 4.88 13.23 -19.78
C TYR A 81 3.47 13.32 -19.20
N LEU A 82 3.15 14.44 -18.53
CA LEU A 82 1.84 14.65 -17.90
C LEU A 82 0.89 15.50 -18.74
N ASN A 83 1.39 16.21 -19.75
CA ASN A 83 0.60 17.03 -20.68
C ASN A 83 1.19 17.00 -22.07
N ASP A 84 0.37 17.45 -23.03
CA ASP A 84 0.82 17.81 -24.38
C ASP A 84 1.39 19.23 -24.36
N LEU A 85 2.25 19.55 -25.31
CA LEU A 85 2.53 20.93 -25.68
C LEU A 85 1.73 21.29 -26.92
N GLU A 86 1.32 22.57 -27.02
CA GLU A 86 0.59 23.12 -28.18
C GLU A 86 1.35 22.82 -29.47
N GLU A 87 0.62 22.68 -30.59
CA GLU A 87 1.25 22.34 -31.86
C GLU A 87 2.25 23.40 -32.34
N ASP A 88 2.02 24.64 -31.98
CA ASP A 88 2.88 25.78 -32.32
C ASP A 88 4.14 25.87 -31.45
N ASP A 89 4.20 25.10 -30.32
CA ASP A 89 5.41 25.00 -29.51
C ASP A 89 6.32 23.91 -30.08
N ASP A 90 7.19 24.27 -30.98
CA ASP A 90 8.18 23.40 -31.63
C ASP A 90 9.36 23.02 -30.74
N ALA A 91 9.30 23.31 -29.45
CA ALA A 91 10.32 23.17 -28.45
C ALA A 91 9.82 22.33 -27.25
N GLY A 92 10.57 22.31 -26.13
CA GLY A 92 10.18 21.59 -24.92
C GLY A 92 10.38 20.08 -24.96
N ASP A 93 11.02 19.56 -26.01
CA ASP A 93 11.33 18.16 -26.20
C ASP A 93 12.34 17.61 -25.18
N THR A 94 12.42 16.29 -25.09
CA THR A 94 13.53 15.57 -24.46
C THR A 94 14.48 15.14 -25.59
N TYR A 95 15.70 15.65 -25.57
CA TYR A 95 16.66 15.51 -26.67
C TYR A 95 17.86 14.67 -26.26
N PHE A 96 18.21 13.70 -27.10
CA PHE A 96 19.38 12.82 -26.98
C PHE A 96 20.36 13.16 -28.10
N PRO A 97 21.36 14.01 -27.86
CA PRO A 97 22.23 14.53 -28.93
C PRO A 97 23.03 13.44 -29.65
N TYR A 98 23.56 12.46 -28.94
CA TYR A 98 24.36 11.39 -29.54
C TYR A 98 23.53 10.35 -30.29
N LEU A 99 22.23 10.27 -30.04
CA LEU A 99 21.32 9.39 -30.77
C LEU A 99 20.57 10.13 -31.88
N GLY A 100 20.64 11.46 -31.92
CA GLY A 100 19.87 12.29 -32.86
C GLY A 100 18.35 12.20 -32.61
N LEU A 101 17.92 11.83 -31.41
CA LEU A 101 16.52 11.61 -31.08
C LEU A 101 15.94 12.78 -30.30
N SER A 102 14.75 13.19 -30.68
CA SER A 102 13.97 14.25 -30.03
C SER A 102 12.55 13.75 -29.78
N PHE A 103 12.08 13.88 -28.55
CA PHE A 103 10.76 13.39 -28.13
C PHE A 103 9.92 14.56 -27.63
N ARG A 104 8.92 14.91 -28.41
CA ARG A 104 7.94 15.93 -28.02
C ARG A 104 7.04 15.43 -26.90
N PRO A 105 6.71 16.27 -25.90
CA PRO A 105 5.75 15.92 -24.85
C PRO A 105 4.39 15.50 -25.42
N ARG A 106 3.96 14.30 -25.03
CA ARG A 106 2.62 13.76 -25.28
C ARG A 106 2.11 13.14 -24.00
N ARG A 107 0.98 13.65 -23.50
CA ARG A 107 0.38 13.19 -22.25
C ARG A 107 0.21 11.68 -22.19
N GLY A 108 0.71 11.09 -21.09
CA GLY A 108 0.63 9.64 -20.88
C GLY A 108 1.72 8.83 -21.58
N THR A 109 2.55 9.45 -22.41
CA THR A 109 3.72 8.78 -23.00
C THR A 109 4.84 8.67 -21.99
N ALA A 110 5.53 7.54 -21.98
CA ALA A 110 6.73 7.30 -21.19
C ALA A 110 7.93 7.05 -22.11
N LEU A 111 9.05 7.72 -21.83
CA LEU A 111 10.37 7.39 -22.40
C LEU A 111 11.11 6.50 -21.42
N VAL A 112 11.74 5.43 -21.93
CA VAL A 112 12.49 4.48 -21.12
C VAL A 112 13.87 4.30 -21.73
N TRP A 113 14.90 4.48 -20.91
CA TRP A 113 16.27 4.25 -21.39
C TRP A 113 17.19 3.69 -20.30
N PRO A 114 18.10 2.78 -20.66
CA PRO A 114 19.16 2.33 -19.76
C PRO A 114 20.24 3.41 -19.67
N ASN A 115 20.76 3.64 -18.46
CA ASN A 115 21.88 4.58 -18.25
C ASN A 115 23.25 3.87 -18.25
N SER A 116 23.25 2.55 -18.26
CA SER A 116 24.49 1.78 -18.25
C SER A 116 24.39 0.54 -19.13
N VAL A 117 25.53 0.18 -19.72
CA VAL A 117 25.72 -1.05 -20.48
C VAL A 117 26.91 -1.79 -19.87
N ASN A 118 26.74 -3.06 -19.53
CA ASN A 118 27.79 -3.89 -18.89
C ASN A 118 28.42 -3.23 -17.65
N GLY A 119 27.63 -2.51 -16.86
CA GLY A 119 28.05 -1.82 -15.64
C GLY A 119 28.84 -0.52 -15.87
N ALA A 120 29.07 -0.13 -17.11
CA ALA A 120 29.67 1.15 -17.49
C ALA A 120 28.56 2.17 -17.88
N GLU A 121 28.80 3.45 -17.64
CA GLU A 121 27.92 4.53 -18.07
C GLU A 121 27.82 4.58 -19.59
N ASP A 122 26.61 4.62 -20.12
CA ASP A 122 26.37 4.73 -21.56
C ASP A 122 26.26 6.20 -21.97
N GLY A 123 27.35 6.79 -22.44
CA GLY A 123 27.36 8.20 -22.87
C GLY A 123 26.40 8.53 -24.02
N ARG A 124 25.88 7.52 -24.74
CA ARG A 124 24.95 7.75 -25.86
C ARG A 124 23.58 8.26 -25.37
N VAL A 125 23.22 7.98 -24.14
CA VAL A 125 21.95 8.42 -23.51
C VAL A 125 22.07 9.71 -22.72
N LEU A 126 23.18 10.45 -22.92
CA LEU A 126 23.23 11.86 -22.49
C LEU A 126 22.04 12.58 -23.12
N HIS A 127 21.30 13.36 -22.31
CA HIS A 127 20.05 13.96 -22.75
C HIS A 127 19.81 15.34 -22.10
N ALA A 128 18.94 16.13 -22.71
CA ALA A 128 18.52 17.43 -22.25
C ALA A 128 16.98 17.56 -22.23
N GLY A 129 16.47 18.28 -21.24
CA GLY A 129 15.12 18.79 -21.24
C GLY A 129 15.12 20.21 -21.84
N ARG A 130 14.81 20.34 -23.16
CA ARG A 130 14.80 21.62 -23.83
C ARG A 130 13.66 22.50 -23.32
N ALA A 131 13.88 23.80 -23.37
CA ALA A 131 12.90 24.78 -22.92
C ALA A 131 11.69 24.83 -23.85
N PRO A 132 10.45 24.75 -23.35
CA PRO A 132 9.30 25.12 -24.14
C PRO A 132 9.32 26.62 -24.44
N LYS A 133 8.72 27.04 -25.54
CA LYS A 133 8.63 28.46 -25.96
C LYS A 133 7.35 29.12 -25.49
N LEU A 134 6.24 28.41 -25.57
CA LEU A 134 4.91 28.95 -25.33
C LEU A 134 4.21 28.31 -24.13
N GLY A 135 4.23 27.01 -24.06
CA GLY A 135 3.51 26.22 -23.05
C GLY A 135 4.31 25.88 -21.82
N VAL A 136 3.70 25.20 -20.88
CA VAL A 136 4.36 24.63 -19.70
C VAL A 136 4.42 23.12 -19.85
N LYS A 137 5.64 22.55 -19.78
CA LYS A 137 5.87 21.11 -19.79
C LYS A 137 5.83 20.56 -18.37
N TYR A 138 5.05 19.53 -18.17
CA TYR A 138 5.02 18.74 -16.94
C TYR A 138 5.44 17.29 -17.22
N GLY A 139 6.23 16.74 -16.30
CA GLY A 139 6.64 15.35 -16.38
C GLY A 139 6.94 14.76 -15.01
N VAL A 140 7.22 13.45 -14.99
CA VAL A 140 7.69 12.74 -13.80
C VAL A 140 8.95 11.98 -14.14
N ASN A 141 10.03 12.29 -13.42
CA ASN A 141 11.25 11.48 -13.43
C ASN A 141 11.08 10.30 -12.48
N CYS A 142 11.34 9.11 -12.99
CA CYS A 142 11.28 7.86 -12.28
C CYS A 142 12.59 7.12 -12.51
N PHE A 143 13.36 6.95 -11.44
CA PHE A 143 14.68 6.33 -11.49
C PHE A 143 14.67 5.01 -10.73
N PHE A 144 15.26 3.99 -11.32
CA PHE A 144 15.62 2.79 -10.60
C PHE A 144 17.12 2.84 -10.25
N ASN A 145 17.42 2.63 -8.97
CA ASN A 145 18.80 2.65 -8.46
C ASN A 145 19.39 1.23 -8.42
N VAL A 146 20.72 1.11 -8.44
CA VAL A 146 21.39 -0.18 -8.22
C VAL A 146 21.22 -0.68 -6.79
N ASN A 147 21.03 0.26 -5.84
CA ASN A 147 20.83 -0.06 -4.44
C ASN A 147 19.34 0.07 -4.08
N PRO A 148 18.86 -0.70 -3.10
CA PRO A 148 17.54 -0.48 -2.54
C PRO A 148 17.42 0.92 -1.93
N MET A 149 16.52 1.75 -2.47
CA MET A 149 16.24 3.12 -2.01
C MET A 149 15.09 3.17 -1.02
N ARG A 150 14.27 2.12 -1.02
CA ARG A 150 13.21 1.91 -0.04
C ARG A 150 13.74 0.93 0.99
N HIS A 151 13.51 1.19 2.26
CA HIS A 151 13.78 0.22 3.33
C HIS A 151 12.73 -0.90 3.28
N MET A 152 12.76 -1.67 2.20
CA MET A 152 11.90 -2.83 2.04
C MET A 152 12.60 -4.03 2.70
N ARG A 153 11.83 -4.78 3.49
CA ARG A 153 12.28 -6.10 3.91
C ARG A 153 12.18 -7.06 2.72
N PRO A 154 13.04 -8.08 2.64
CA PRO A 154 12.94 -9.08 1.59
C PRO A 154 11.54 -9.70 1.57
N ASP A 155 11.05 -10.03 0.37
CA ASP A 155 9.81 -10.76 0.19
C ASP A 155 9.85 -12.04 1.03
N LEU A 156 8.97 -12.13 2.00
CA LEU A 156 8.77 -13.36 2.74
C LEU A 156 7.82 -14.22 1.91
N GLN A 157 8.37 -15.20 1.19
CA GLN A 157 7.56 -16.10 0.35
C GLN A 157 6.60 -16.96 1.17
N GLU A 158 6.96 -17.27 2.39
CA GLU A 158 6.11 -17.79 3.46
C GLU A 158 6.46 -17.00 4.71
N TYR A 159 5.64 -17.07 5.77
CA TYR A 159 6.13 -16.62 7.04
C TYR A 159 7.45 -17.32 7.33
N SER A 160 8.56 -16.77 6.88
CA SER A 160 9.83 -17.20 7.38
C SER A 160 9.85 -16.76 8.83
N LEU A 161 9.57 -17.72 9.67
CA LEU A 161 9.56 -17.53 11.12
C LEU A 161 10.99 -17.54 11.65
N GLU A 162 11.96 -17.82 10.79
CA GLU A 162 13.37 -17.66 11.08
C GLU A 162 13.66 -16.16 11.26
N GLY A 163 13.96 -15.77 12.47
CA GLY A 163 14.20 -14.37 12.86
C GLY A 163 12.97 -13.59 13.33
N SER A 164 11.76 -14.14 13.27
CA SER A 164 10.60 -13.56 13.94
C SER A 164 10.61 -13.95 15.42
N THR A 165 10.43 -12.98 16.30
CA THR A 165 10.28 -13.26 17.73
C THR A 165 8.94 -13.95 17.94
N LYS A 166 8.94 -15.17 18.49
CA LYS A 166 7.72 -15.79 18.98
C LYS A 166 7.16 -14.89 20.08
N VAL A 167 5.96 -14.42 19.92
CA VAL A 167 5.24 -13.67 20.94
C VAL A 167 4.31 -14.66 21.61
N ASP A 168 4.40 -14.79 22.93
CA ASP A 168 3.42 -15.57 23.68
C ASP A 168 2.04 -14.94 23.45
N VAL A 169 1.10 -15.73 22.96
CA VAL A 169 -0.27 -15.27 22.69
C VAL A 169 -0.92 -14.74 23.96
N ARG A 170 -0.54 -15.27 25.13
CA ARG A 170 -0.96 -14.75 26.44
C ARG A 170 -0.55 -13.30 26.65
N SER A 171 0.58 -12.87 26.10
CA SER A 171 1.01 -11.46 26.12
C SER A 171 0.16 -10.54 25.25
N LEU A 172 -0.66 -11.10 24.37
CA LEU A 172 -1.62 -10.40 23.51
C LEU A 172 -3.03 -10.39 24.10
N GLY A 173 -3.23 -10.96 25.29
CA GLY A 173 -4.52 -10.93 26.01
C GLY A 173 -5.45 -12.12 25.73
N SER A 174 -4.94 -13.25 25.23
CA SER A 174 -5.74 -14.45 25.03
C SER A 174 -6.01 -15.20 26.36
N SER A 175 -7.18 -15.83 26.46
CA SER A 175 -7.60 -16.61 27.61
C SER A 175 -6.99 -18.03 27.63
N GLU A 176 -7.09 -18.75 28.73
CA GLU A 176 -6.36 -20.00 29.06
C GLU A 176 -6.51 -21.18 28.08
N ASN A 177 -7.42 -21.13 27.11
CA ASN A 177 -7.68 -22.24 26.19
C ASN A 177 -6.82 -22.25 24.91
N ASP A 178 -5.97 -21.27 24.69
CA ASP A 178 -5.29 -21.04 23.40
C ASP A 178 -3.84 -21.57 23.35
N GLY A 179 -3.52 -22.61 24.10
CA GLY A 179 -2.18 -23.22 24.11
C GLY A 179 -1.65 -23.75 22.76
N LYS A 180 -2.42 -23.58 21.67
CA LYS A 180 -2.07 -23.99 20.31
C LYS A 180 -1.76 -22.82 19.37
N LEU A 181 -2.11 -21.59 19.71
CA LEU A 181 -1.87 -20.43 18.84
C LEU A 181 -0.41 -19.99 18.92
N VAL A 182 0.21 -19.84 17.76
CA VAL A 182 1.59 -19.34 17.66
C VAL A 182 1.57 -18.00 16.98
N ALA A 183 1.95 -16.97 17.72
CA ALA A 183 2.02 -15.61 17.21
C ALA A 183 3.47 -15.20 16.95
N TYR A 184 3.67 -14.47 15.87
CA TYR A 184 4.97 -14.00 15.42
C TYR A 184 4.93 -12.49 15.23
N GLN A 185 5.81 -11.80 15.92
CA GLN A 185 5.96 -10.37 15.73
C GLN A 185 6.80 -10.09 14.48
N LEU A 186 6.17 -9.54 13.45
CA LEU A 186 6.79 -9.27 12.16
C LEU A 186 7.45 -7.89 12.09
N CYS A 187 6.93 -6.94 12.86
CA CYS A 187 7.44 -5.58 12.96
C CYS A 187 7.21 -5.03 14.36
N MET A 188 8.16 -4.23 14.86
CA MET A 188 8.07 -3.62 16.20
C MET A 188 7.32 -2.28 16.17
N ALA A 189 7.54 -1.50 15.12
CA ALA A 189 6.96 -0.18 14.96
C ALA A 189 6.60 0.09 13.48
N PRO A 190 5.34 -0.04 13.11
CA PRO A 190 4.16 -0.43 13.90
C PRO A 190 4.21 -1.89 14.35
N LYS A 191 3.56 -2.21 15.48
CA LYS A 191 3.50 -3.60 15.98
C LYS A 191 2.61 -4.44 15.06
N LEU A 192 3.24 -5.22 14.19
CA LEU A 192 2.59 -6.12 13.26
C LEU A 192 2.79 -7.57 13.75
N VAL A 193 1.70 -8.32 13.87
CA VAL A 193 1.72 -9.68 14.41
C VAL A 193 0.97 -10.62 13.47
N ALA A 194 1.60 -11.76 13.12
CA ALA A 194 0.93 -12.87 12.46
C ALA A 194 0.62 -13.98 13.46
N VAL A 195 -0.57 -14.55 13.39
CA VAL A 195 -0.99 -15.70 14.20
C VAL A 195 -1.30 -16.85 13.28
N LYS A 196 -0.58 -17.95 13.41
CA LYS A 196 -0.82 -19.15 12.59
C LYS A 196 -1.99 -19.96 13.13
N SER A 197 -2.75 -20.54 12.20
CA SER A 197 -3.89 -21.40 12.51
C SER A 197 -4.84 -20.74 13.52
N PHE A 198 -5.11 -19.45 13.32
CA PHE A 198 -6.02 -18.68 14.17
C PHE A 198 -7.44 -19.21 14.10
N LEU A 199 -7.88 -19.64 12.90
CA LEU A 199 -9.12 -20.41 12.69
C LEU A 199 -8.80 -21.86 12.37
N SER A 200 -9.63 -22.77 12.84
CA SER A 200 -9.65 -24.16 12.38
C SER A 200 -10.26 -24.28 11.00
N ASP A 201 -10.08 -25.43 10.34
CA ASP A 201 -10.69 -25.69 9.03
C ASP A 201 -12.23 -25.71 9.10
N GLU A 202 -12.81 -26.19 10.20
CA GLU A 202 -14.25 -26.18 10.44
C GLU A 202 -14.78 -24.75 10.56
N GLU A 203 -14.07 -23.89 11.32
CA GLU A 203 -14.41 -22.48 11.47
C GLU A 203 -14.31 -21.75 10.13
N VAL A 204 -13.24 -21.97 9.35
CA VAL A 204 -13.10 -21.40 8.01
C VAL A 204 -14.24 -21.86 7.10
N ASN A 205 -14.58 -23.15 7.08
CA ASN A 205 -15.70 -23.68 6.30
C ASN A 205 -17.03 -23.04 6.71
N HIS A 206 -17.24 -22.80 8.00
CA HIS A 206 -18.41 -22.10 8.50
C HIS A 206 -18.52 -20.68 7.90
N PHE A 207 -17.45 -19.89 7.94
CA PHE A 207 -17.45 -18.54 7.34
C PHE A 207 -17.63 -18.57 5.82
N LEU A 208 -17.06 -19.53 5.11
CA LEU A 208 -17.27 -19.72 3.68
C LEU A 208 -18.71 -20.08 3.37
N GLY A 209 -19.36 -20.91 4.21
CA GLY A 209 -20.79 -21.22 4.12
C GLY A 209 -21.64 -19.96 4.30
N LEU A 210 -21.31 -19.11 5.26
CA LEU A 210 -21.99 -17.83 5.46
C LEU A 210 -21.79 -16.88 4.25
N ALA A 211 -20.64 -16.91 3.60
CA ALA A 211 -20.36 -16.11 2.39
C ALA A 211 -21.23 -16.54 1.19
N SER A 212 -21.45 -17.85 1.00
CA SER A 212 -22.20 -18.38 -0.14
C SER A 212 -23.69 -17.99 -0.15
N HIS A 213 -24.22 -17.64 1.01
CA HIS A 213 -25.63 -17.21 1.19
C HIS A 213 -25.77 -15.69 1.15
N ALA A 214 -24.68 -14.96 0.91
CA ALA A 214 -24.72 -13.51 0.84
C ALA A 214 -25.33 -13.06 -0.51
N ARG A 215 -26.46 -12.35 -0.46
CA ARG A 215 -26.82 -11.45 -1.55
C ARG A 215 -25.76 -10.33 -1.55
N GLU A 216 -25.21 -10.00 -2.72
CA GLU A 216 -24.25 -8.89 -2.84
C GLU A 216 -24.82 -7.66 -2.13
N ALA A 217 -24.23 -7.29 -1.01
CA ALA A 217 -24.64 -6.10 -0.30
C ALA A 217 -24.28 -4.90 -1.19
N PRO A 218 -25.21 -3.94 -1.41
CA PRO A 218 -24.87 -2.74 -2.13
C PRO A 218 -23.74 -2.03 -1.39
N VAL A 219 -22.70 -1.71 -2.13
CA VAL A 219 -21.50 -1.05 -1.65
C VAL A 219 -21.83 0.41 -1.31
N SER A 220 -22.44 0.64 -0.15
CA SER A 220 -22.66 1.99 0.39
C SER A 220 -22.06 2.08 1.78
N GLY A 221 -20.92 2.72 1.92
CA GLY A 221 -20.30 3.00 3.21
C GLY A 221 -18.79 3.10 3.14
N ALA A 222 -18.20 3.92 3.97
CA ALA A 222 -16.78 4.21 4.04
C ALA A 222 -15.94 2.93 4.05
N PHE A 223 -15.16 2.75 2.99
CA PHE A 223 -14.34 1.56 2.79
C PHE A 223 -13.04 1.66 3.54
N CYS A 224 -12.71 0.60 4.22
CA CYS A 224 -11.40 0.32 4.74
C CYS A 224 -10.63 -0.53 3.72
N GLY A 225 -9.91 0.12 2.83
CA GLY A 225 -8.88 -0.54 2.05
C GLY A 225 -9.31 -1.39 0.85
N ALA A 226 -8.43 -2.28 0.45
CA ALA A 226 -8.39 -3.12 -0.76
C ALA A 226 -9.37 -4.31 -0.76
N THR A 227 -10.51 -4.24 -0.08
CA THR A 227 -11.43 -5.37 0.02
C THR A 227 -12.85 -4.98 -0.37
N GLN A 228 -13.53 -5.89 -1.08
CA GLN A 228 -14.96 -5.80 -1.35
C GLN A 228 -15.70 -6.57 -0.25
N THR A 229 -16.57 -5.89 0.49
CA THR A 229 -17.40 -6.57 1.49
C THR A 229 -18.46 -7.41 0.79
N LEU A 230 -18.47 -8.70 1.06
CA LEU A 230 -19.49 -9.64 0.59
C LEU A 230 -20.63 -9.75 1.60
N ARG A 231 -20.30 -9.81 2.88
CA ARG A 231 -21.27 -9.92 3.96
C ARG A 231 -20.77 -9.23 5.23
N ILE A 232 -21.68 -8.56 5.92
CA ILE A 232 -21.49 -8.08 7.29
C ILE A 232 -22.25 -9.04 8.19
N LEU A 233 -21.58 -9.64 9.17
CA LEU A 233 -22.19 -10.58 10.11
C LEU A 233 -22.82 -9.80 11.26
N SER A 234 -23.97 -10.27 11.73
CA SER A 234 -24.49 -9.79 13.00
C SER A 234 -23.56 -10.24 14.14
N GLN A 235 -23.47 -9.45 15.19
CA GLN A 235 -22.71 -9.82 16.37
C GLN A 235 -23.30 -11.10 16.98
N GLU A 236 -22.43 -12.07 17.29
CA GLU A 236 -22.85 -13.36 17.87
C GLU A 236 -23.91 -14.10 17.00
N GLU A 237 -23.84 -13.94 15.65
CA GLU A 237 -24.82 -14.47 14.71
C GLU A 237 -24.95 -16.01 14.80
N THR A 238 -23.85 -16.68 15.12
CA THR A 238 -23.78 -18.11 15.41
C THR A 238 -22.84 -18.35 16.57
N GLU A 239 -22.88 -19.54 17.19
CA GLU A 239 -21.94 -19.91 18.26
C GLU A 239 -20.49 -19.78 17.77
N THR A 240 -20.16 -20.26 16.57
CA THR A 240 -18.82 -20.12 15.97
C THR A 240 -18.42 -18.66 15.80
N VAL A 241 -19.34 -17.78 15.37
CA VAL A 241 -19.05 -16.36 15.24
C VAL A 241 -18.76 -15.74 16.61
N ALA A 242 -19.56 -16.08 17.64
CA ALA A 242 -19.35 -15.58 19.01
C ALA A 242 -17.99 -16.01 19.58
N GLU A 243 -17.60 -17.27 19.39
CA GLU A 243 -16.30 -17.80 19.84
C GLU A 243 -15.13 -17.11 19.14
N VAL A 244 -15.23 -16.89 17.81
CA VAL A 244 -14.19 -16.20 17.03
C VAL A 244 -14.12 -14.72 17.41
N GLU A 245 -15.24 -14.06 17.66
CA GLU A 245 -15.26 -12.67 18.15
C GLU A 245 -14.59 -12.54 19.51
N ALA A 246 -14.84 -13.46 20.45
CA ALA A 246 -14.19 -13.49 21.76
C ALA A 246 -12.68 -13.73 21.62
N ARG A 247 -12.26 -14.64 20.72
CA ARG A 247 -10.85 -14.92 20.43
C ARG A 247 -10.14 -13.72 19.81
N LEU A 248 -10.80 -13.01 18.88
CA LEU A 248 -10.29 -11.77 18.29
C LEU A 248 -10.07 -10.69 19.35
N ALA A 249 -11.03 -10.51 20.25
CA ALA A 249 -10.92 -9.56 21.35
C ALA A 249 -9.74 -9.90 22.26
N ALA A 250 -9.65 -11.15 22.73
CA ALA A 250 -8.56 -11.64 23.56
C ALA A 250 -7.19 -11.45 22.88
N THR A 251 -7.06 -11.85 21.61
CA THR A 251 -5.80 -11.77 20.85
C THR A 251 -5.41 -10.33 20.56
N SER A 252 -6.38 -9.44 20.33
CA SER A 252 -6.11 -8.01 20.09
C SER A 252 -5.74 -7.25 21.38
N GLY A 253 -6.07 -7.79 22.56
CA GLY A 253 -5.94 -7.11 23.84
C GLY A 253 -6.95 -5.98 24.03
N LEU A 254 -8.09 -5.99 23.30
CA LEU A 254 -9.14 -5.00 23.38
C LEU A 254 -10.46 -5.64 23.81
N PRO A 255 -11.32 -4.91 24.52
CA PRO A 255 -12.62 -5.42 24.96
C PRO A 255 -13.50 -5.85 23.77
N LEU A 256 -14.29 -6.90 23.97
CA LEU A 256 -15.24 -7.38 22.94
C LEU A 256 -16.23 -6.29 22.52
N GLY A 257 -16.63 -5.40 23.43
CA GLY A 257 -17.50 -4.26 23.14
C GLY A 257 -16.95 -3.29 22.07
N HIS A 258 -15.63 -3.29 21.88
CA HIS A 258 -14.96 -2.43 20.89
C HIS A 258 -14.91 -3.08 19.48
N LEU A 259 -15.21 -4.37 19.36
CA LEU A 259 -15.17 -5.09 18.08
C LEU A 259 -16.40 -4.75 17.24
N ALA A 260 -16.17 -4.22 16.04
CA ALA A 260 -17.19 -4.01 15.02
C ALA A 260 -17.74 -5.35 14.49
N PRO A 261 -18.94 -5.35 13.87
CA PRO A 261 -19.43 -6.51 13.17
C PRO A 261 -18.39 -7.05 12.16
N LEU A 262 -18.15 -8.35 12.19
CA LEU A 262 -17.19 -9.00 11.30
C LEU A 262 -17.63 -8.87 9.84
N ARG A 263 -16.68 -8.77 8.93
CA ARG A 263 -16.95 -8.64 7.50
C ARG A 263 -16.28 -9.77 6.75
N ILE A 264 -17.08 -10.54 6.01
CA ILE A 264 -16.53 -11.44 5.01
C ILE A 264 -16.26 -10.62 3.76
N VAL A 265 -15.03 -10.67 3.30
CA VAL A 265 -14.53 -9.81 2.22
C VAL A 265 -13.90 -10.62 1.10
N ARG A 266 -13.96 -10.07 -0.13
CA ARG A 266 -13.15 -10.50 -1.25
C ARG A 266 -12.03 -9.49 -1.43
N THR A 267 -10.80 -9.96 -1.59
CA THR A 267 -9.66 -9.08 -1.78
C THR A 267 -9.69 -8.43 -3.16
N ALA A 268 -9.29 -7.17 -3.26
CA ALA A 268 -9.23 -6.43 -4.51
C ALA A 268 -7.87 -5.75 -4.63
N SER A 269 -7.20 -5.96 -5.76
CA SER A 269 -5.83 -5.50 -5.99
C SER A 269 -5.68 -4.02 -6.35
N ASP A 270 -6.78 -3.35 -6.71
CA ASP A 270 -6.73 -2.11 -7.49
C ASP A 270 -7.29 -0.87 -6.79
N ARG A 271 -7.77 -0.98 -5.57
CA ARG A 271 -8.37 0.15 -4.86
C ARG A 271 -7.48 0.67 -3.75
N GLY A 272 -7.25 1.96 -3.85
CA GLY A 272 -6.45 2.75 -2.93
C GLY A 272 -6.91 2.67 -1.49
N LEU A 273 -5.99 2.77 -0.64
CA LEU A 273 -5.86 2.19 0.64
C LEU A 273 -5.79 3.29 1.67
N SER A 274 -6.76 3.27 2.56
CA SER A 274 -6.79 4.13 3.74
C SER A 274 -7.26 3.30 4.91
N ASN A 275 -6.65 3.51 6.06
CA ASN A 275 -7.14 2.97 7.32
C ASN A 275 -8.26 3.84 7.92
N ARG A 276 -8.73 4.85 7.20
CA ARG A 276 -9.78 5.76 7.68
C ARG A 276 -11.06 5.00 7.99
N GLY A 277 -11.57 5.18 9.18
CA GLY A 277 -12.80 4.52 9.64
C GLY A 277 -12.62 3.06 10.07
N CYS A 278 -11.39 2.52 10.09
CA CYS A 278 -11.11 1.16 10.57
C CYS A 278 -10.92 1.07 12.09
N GLY A 279 -11.00 2.21 12.82
CA GLY A 279 -10.64 2.26 14.22
C GLY A 279 -9.15 2.05 14.47
N PRO A 280 -8.69 1.98 15.74
CA PRO A 280 -7.27 1.96 16.07
C PRO A 280 -6.55 0.65 15.72
N LYS A 281 -7.27 -0.46 15.55
CA LYS A 281 -6.65 -1.77 15.26
C LYS A 281 -7.48 -2.58 14.28
N SER A 282 -6.81 -3.30 13.40
CA SER A 282 -7.41 -4.24 12.45
C SER A 282 -6.85 -5.63 12.60
N VAL A 283 -7.68 -6.62 12.26
CA VAL A 283 -7.31 -8.01 12.08
C VAL A 283 -7.85 -8.47 10.73
N TYR A 284 -7.04 -9.19 9.99
CA TYR A 284 -7.44 -9.90 8.77
C TYR A 284 -7.16 -11.38 8.95
N VAL A 285 -8.12 -12.23 8.61
CA VAL A 285 -7.95 -13.69 8.62
C VAL A 285 -8.15 -14.23 7.21
N CYS A 286 -7.20 -15.03 6.73
CA CYS A 286 -7.27 -15.66 5.42
C CYS A 286 -8.25 -16.84 5.44
N LEU A 287 -9.28 -16.79 4.59
CA LEU A 287 -10.26 -17.89 4.41
C LEU A 287 -9.98 -18.75 3.19
N SER A 288 -9.21 -18.25 2.22
CA SER A 288 -8.76 -19.01 1.05
C SER A 288 -7.54 -19.86 1.39
N GLU A 289 -7.19 -20.82 0.51
CA GLU A 289 -5.99 -21.65 0.67
C GLU A 289 -4.73 -20.83 0.86
N THR A 290 -4.62 -19.74 0.11
CA THR A 290 -3.55 -18.74 0.25
C THR A 290 -4.05 -17.35 -0.07
N ASP A 291 -3.41 -16.35 0.53
CA ASP A 291 -3.54 -14.94 0.17
C ASP A 291 -2.19 -14.25 0.32
N GLU A 292 -1.96 -13.21 -0.45
CA GLU A 292 -0.73 -12.46 -0.41
C GLU A 292 -1.00 -11.02 0.00
N VAL A 293 -0.54 -10.66 1.20
CA VAL A 293 -0.74 -9.35 1.82
C VAL A 293 0.56 -8.56 1.78
N PHE A 294 0.50 -7.34 1.28
CA PHE A 294 1.65 -6.47 1.12
C PHE A 294 1.45 -5.14 1.85
N PHE A 295 2.24 -4.89 2.88
CA PHE A 295 2.39 -3.59 3.53
C PHE A 295 3.48 -2.81 2.81
N TYR A 296 3.14 -2.17 1.72
CA TYR A 296 4.10 -1.60 0.78
C TYR A 296 4.99 -0.52 1.40
N ARG A 297 4.51 0.24 2.39
CA ARG A 297 5.31 1.26 3.08
C ARG A 297 6.30 0.67 4.08
N LEU A 298 6.04 -0.54 4.55
CA LEU A 298 6.97 -1.31 5.38
C LEU A 298 7.88 -2.20 4.52
N GLY A 299 7.55 -2.39 3.23
CA GLY A 299 8.20 -3.34 2.36
C GLY A 299 8.02 -4.79 2.84
N LEU A 300 6.92 -5.05 3.53
CA LEU A 300 6.64 -6.35 4.12
C LEU A 300 5.57 -7.06 3.29
N ARG A 301 5.97 -8.14 2.61
CA ARG A 301 5.10 -9.01 1.83
C ARG A 301 4.95 -10.35 2.55
N LEU A 302 3.72 -10.79 2.69
CA LEU A 302 3.37 -11.97 3.48
C LEU A 302 2.48 -12.89 2.65
N LYS A 303 2.86 -14.16 2.55
CA LYS A 303 1.99 -15.20 2.04
C LYS A 303 1.26 -15.83 3.21
N MET A 304 -0.02 -15.58 3.32
CA MET A 304 -0.91 -16.16 4.32
C MET A 304 -1.45 -17.50 3.85
N ARG A 305 -1.67 -18.41 4.78
CA ARG A 305 -2.37 -19.67 4.57
C ARG A 305 -3.76 -19.61 5.17
N ARG A 306 -4.60 -20.52 4.75
CA ARG A 306 -5.94 -20.72 5.29
C ARG A 306 -5.92 -20.79 6.82
N GLY A 307 -6.79 -20.00 7.45
CA GLY A 307 -6.90 -19.88 8.90
C GLY A 307 -5.88 -18.97 9.57
N ASP A 308 -4.85 -18.47 8.87
CA ASP A 308 -3.87 -17.54 9.46
C ASP A 308 -4.47 -16.15 9.64
N ALA A 309 -4.09 -15.47 10.73
CA ALA A 309 -4.51 -14.10 11.02
C ALA A 309 -3.33 -13.12 11.03
N LEU A 310 -3.64 -11.86 10.73
CA LEU A 310 -2.72 -10.75 10.74
C LEU A 310 -3.33 -9.59 11.53
N LEU A 311 -2.58 -9.06 12.51
CA LEU A 311 -3.01 -7.99 13.39
C LEU A 311 -2.08 -6.79 13.25
N TRP A 312 -2.64 -5.58 13.17
CA TRP A 312 -1.85 -4.34 13.09
C TRP A 312 -2.63 -3.13 13.63
N PRO A 313 -1.92 -2.10 14.13
CA PRO A 313 -2.52 -0.83 14.47
C PRO A 313 -2.82 -0.02 13.21
N ASN A 314 -3.91 0.74 13.20
CA ASN A 314 -4.25 1.67 12.12
C ASN A 314 -3.85 3.11 12.45
N VAL A 315 -3.47 3.36 13.70
CA VAL A 315 -3.12 4.70 14.18
C VAL A 315 -1.77 4.67 14.89
N GLU A 316 -1.06 5.77 14.76
CA GLU A 316 0.09 6.13 15.57
C GLU A 316 -0.31 7.26 16.53
N TRP A 317 0.03 7.12 17.79
CA TRP A 317 -0.28 8.15 18.78
C TRP A 317 0.84 9.20 18.79
N LYS A 318 0.46 10.46 18.57
CA LYS A 318 1.35 11.62 18.75
C LYS A 318 0.80 12.47 19.88
N GLY A 319 1.32 12.26 21.10
CA GLY A 319 0.72 12.80 22.30
C GLY A 319 -0.64 12.14 22.58
N GLU A 320 -1.69 12.94 22.74
CA GLU A 320 -3.06 12.47 22.97
C GLU A 320 -3.85 12.23 21.67
N ASP A 321 -3.34 12.70 20.51
CA ASP A 321 -4.04 12.63 19.23
C ASP A 321 -3.64 11.38 18.43
N PRO A 322 -4.60 10.51 18.07
CA PRO A 322 -4.37 9.43 17.14
C PRO A 322 -4.33 9.95 15.71
N ILE A 323 -3.25 9.66 14.99
CA ILE A 323 -3.14 9.92 13.56
C ILE A 323 -3.13 8.61 12.77
N GLU A 324 -3.68 8.63 11.55
CA GLU A 324 -3.66 7.45 10.68
C GLU A 324 -2.21 6.98 10.44
N ASP A 325 -1.92 5.73 10.79
CA ASP A 325 -0.63 5.13 10.48
C ASP A 325 -0.62 4.60 9.05
N LEU A 326 -0.14 5.43 8.14
CA LEU A 326 -0.07 5.07 6.73
C LEU A 326 0.92 3.92 6.44
N ARG A 327 1.78 3.53 7.40
CA ARG A 327 2.71 2.39 7.23
C ARG A 327 1.97 1.06 7.23
N THR A 328 0.80 1.01 7.85
CA THR A 328 -0.02 -0.21 7.98
C THR A 328 -1.11 -0.34 6.93
N VAL A 329 -1.11 0.54 5.94
CA VAL A 329 -1.95 0.39 4.76
C VAL A 329 -1.48 -0.82 3.95
N ARG A 330 -2.41 -1.75 3.69
CA ARG A 330 -2.11 -3.02 3.02
C ARG A 330 -2.69 -3.09 1.61
N LEU A 331 -2.06 -3.92 0.79
CA LEU A 331 -2.56 -4.41 -0.50
C LEU A 331 -2.76 -5.92 -0.42
N HIS A 332 -3.69 -6.44 -1.18
CA HIS A 332 -3.76 -7.86 -1.50
C HIS A 332 -3.31 -8.05 -2.94
N LEU A 333 -2.33 -8.93 -3.14
CA LEU A 333 -1.80 -9.20 -4.46
C LEU A 333 -2.60 -10.35 -5.09
N PRO A 334 -3.15 -10.18 -6.31
CA PRO A 334 -3.94 -11.22 -6.92
C PRO A 334 -3.07 -12.43 -7.26
N ALA A 335 -3.59 -13.62 -6.98
CA ALA A 335 -2.95 -14.88 -7.40
C ALA A 335 -3.02 -15.10 -8.92
N GLY A 336 -3.81 -14.28 -9.65
CA GLY A 336 -3.98 -14.36 -11.09
C GLY A 336 -4.87 -13.25 -11.67
N PRO A 337 -5.05 -13.21 -12.99
CA PRO A 337 -5.69 -12.10 -13.70
C PRO A 337 -7.23 -12.06 -13.59
N SER A 338 -7.90 -13.10 -13.11
CA SER A 338 -9.36 -13.16 -13.02
C SER A 338 -9.89 -12.81 -11.63
N ASP A 339 -11.09 -12.21 -11.56
CA ASP A 339 -11.80 -11.90 -10.32
C ASP A 339 -12.11 -13.13 -9.46
N GLU A 340 -12.26 -14.30 -10.10
CA GLU A 340 -12.53 -15.59 -9.42
C GLU A 340 -11.31 -16.10 -8.62
N GLN A 341 -10.11 -15.59 -8.91
CA GLN A 341 -8.86 -15.94 -8.22
C GLN A 341 -8.55 -15.02 -7.03
N ARG A 342 -9.45 -14.11 -6.69
CA ARG A 342 -9.29 -13.23 -5.54
C ARG A 342 -9.57 -13.97 -4.25
N ALA A 343 -8.68 -13.80 -3.28
CA ALA A 343 -8.81 -14.45 -1.99
C ALA A 343 -10.03 -13.95 -1.21
N LEU A 344 -10.59 -14.83 -0.40
CA LEU A 344 -11.60 -14.52 0.59
C LEU A 344 -10.94 -14.37 1.96
N GLY A 345 -11.45 -13.45 2.75
CA GLY A 345 -10.96 -13.19 4.09
C GLY A 345 -12.05 -12.70 5.04
N LEU A 346 -11.67 -12.62 6.30
CA LEU A 346 -12.49 -12.06 7.36
C LEU A 346 -11.78 -10.82 7.89
N ASP A 347 -12.43 -9.66 7.77
CA ASP A 347 -11.95 -8.40 8.34
C ASP A 347 -12.64 -8.13 9.68
N ALA A 348 -11.83 -7.78 10.68
CA ALA A 348 -12.28 -7.36 12.00
C ALA A 348 -11.63 -6.02 12.36
N PHE A 349 -12.44 -5.09 12.87
CA PHE A 349 -12.02 -3.74 13.23
C PHE A 349 -12.38 -3.46 14.67
N PHE A 350 -11.44 -2.88 15.41
CA PHE A 350 -11.66 -2.46 16.79
C PHE A 350 -11.73 -0.93 16.86
N HIS A 351 -12.74 -0.44 17.54
CA HIS A 351 -12.92 0.99 17.83
C HIS A 351 -12.25 1.37 19.15
N ASP A 352 -12.08 2.64 19.38
CA ASP A 352 -11.57 3.21 20.63
C ASP A 352 -12.60 3.24 21.75
N THR A 353 -13.87 3.05 21.41
CA THR A 353 -15.00 3.07 22.34
C THR A 353 -15.86 1.82 22.23
N ASP A 354 -16.65 1.53 23.27
CA ASP A 354 -17.61 0.43 23.27
C ASP A 354 -18.80 0.73 22.35
N ILE A 355 -18.70 0.22 21.11
CA ILE A 355 -19.73 0.40 20.08
C ILE A 355 -20.89 -0.59 20.23
N ARG A 356 -20.67 -1.77 20.84
CA ARG A 356 -21.73 -2.78 21.03
C ARG A 356 -22.76 -2.31 22.02
N THR A 357 -22.35 -1.77 23.14
CA THR A 357 -23.26 -1.16 24.12
C THR A 357 -23.99 0.04 23.55
N GLN A 358 -23.29 0.91 22.79
CA GLN A 358 -23.93 2.05 22.15
C GLN A 358 -24.99 1.64 21.12
N GLN A 359 -24.75 0.59 20.34
CA GLN A 359 -25.73 0.06 19.38
C GLN A 359 -26.96 -0.51 20.08
N LYS A 360 -26.77 -1.32 21.13
CA LYS A 360 -27.89 -1.86 21.93
C LYS A 360 -28.76 -0.75 22.54
N LEU A 361 -28.12 0.30 23.04
CA LEU A 361 -28.86 1.47 23.61
C LEU A 361 -29.66 2.20 22.52
N ARG A 362 -29.10 2.40 21.33
CA ARG A 362 -29.83 3.06 20.23
C ARG A 362 -31.00 2.22 19.73
N THR A 363 -30.86 0.91 19.66
CA THR A 363 -31.97 0.02 19.29
C THR A 363 -33.08 0.08 20.32
N PHE A 364 -32.75 -0.03 21.60
CA PHE A 364 -33.71 0.08 22.70
C PHE A 364 -34.47 1.43 22.69
N GLN A 365 -33.75 2.55 22.46
CA GLN A 365 -34.37 3.87 22.36
C GLN A 365 -35.36 3.99 21.19
N ARG A 366 -35.00 3.37 20.01
CA ARG A 366 -35.88 3.36 18.84
C ARG A 366 -37.14 2.53 19.08
N GLU A 367 -37.00 1.36 19.69
CA GLU A 367 -38.13 0.49 20.02
C GLU A 367 -39.04 1.15 21.07
N SER A 368 -38.47 1.84 22.07
CA SER A 368 -39.24 2.58 23.09
C SER A 368 -39.91 3.83 22.55
N GLN A 369 -39.49 4.39 21.44
CA GLN A 369 -40.13 5.52 20.75
C GLN A 369 -41.20 5.07 19.74
N ALA A 370 -41.17 3.80 19.34
CA ALA A 370 -42.11 3.24 18.39
C ALA A 370 -43.30 2.51 19.08
N ALA A 371 -43.22 2.27 20.41
CA ALA A 371 -44.25 1.73 21.27
C ALA A 371 -45.03 2.86 21.97
#